data_255a38260b336fff9fa9fa7bd1f51e76
#
_entry.id   255a38260b336fff9fa9fa7bd1f51e76
#
_cell.length_a   1.000
_cell.length_b   1.000
_cell.length_c   1.000
_cell.angle_alpha   90.00
_cell.angle_beta   90.00
_cell.angle_gamma   90.00
#
_symmetry.space_group_name_H-M   'P 1'
#
loop_
_entity.id
_entity.type
_entity.pdbx_description
1 polymer ?
#
loop_
_entity_poly.entity_id
_entity_poly.type
_entity_poly.pdbx_seq_one_letter_code
_entity_poly.pdbx_strand_id
1 'polypeptide(L)'
;MTEIATPRRAATVMLVRDEPFEVLMVKRNAREPFASALVFPGGVVEPEDYSDSWLAHLHGDASFSLEERALRIAGCREAWEEAALLPGGRGGPLSRDAAGDQPFLETIIRQGGRLALGDLVEFAHWITPESLPKRFDTYFFICRAPAAATGQCDGRETVALEWLQPLEALAMAERGDRALMLPTRENLKLLSQSTNTEAALSAARVRKIVPFTPQWPP
;
A
#
# COMPACT_ATOMS: atom_id res chain seq x y z
N MET A 1 -3.45 -9.81 -34.31
CA MET A 1 -3.69 -8.76 -33.28
C MET A 1 -3.38 -9.41 -31.94
N THR A 2 -2.38 -8.92 -31.22
CA THR A 2 -2.07 -9.42 -29.87
C THR A 2 -3.19 -8.97 -28.94
N GLU A 3 -3.79 -9.91 -28.21
CA GLU A 3 -4.86 -9.61 -27.25
C GLU A 3 -4.31 -8.69 -26.16
N ILE A 4 -5.01 -7.57 -25.91
CA ILE A 4 -4.62 -6.62 -24.85
C ILE A 4 -4.95 -7.27 -23.50
N ALA A 5 -3.95 -7.43 -22.64
CA ALA A 5 -4.14 -8.00 -21.32
C ALA A 5 -5.06 -7.13 -20.46
N THR A 6 -6.05 -7.74 -19.79
CA THR A 6 -6.89 -7.05 -18.82
C THR A 6 -6.05 -6.68 -17.58
N PRO A 7 -6.08 -5.41 -17.11
CA PRO A 7 -5.35 -5.04 -15.92
C PRO A 7 -5.93 -5.70 -14.66
N ARG A 8 -5.06 -6.27 -13.83
CA ARG A 8 -5.45 -6.83 -12.53
C ARG A 8 -5.58 -5.71 -11.51
N ARG A 9 -6.65 -5.71 -10.74
CA ARG A 9 -6.81 -4.76 -9.64
C ARG A 9 -5.76 -4.97 -8.57
N ALA A 10 -5.20 -3.86 -8.07
CA ALA A 10 -4.16 -3.85 -7.05
C ALA A 10 -4.35 -2.66 -6.11
N ALA A 11 -3.90 -2.83 -4.88
CA ALA A 11 -3.90 -1.79 -3.86
C ALA A 11 -2.51 -1.63 -3.27
N THR A 12 -2.12 -0.40 -3.02
CA THR A 12 -0.83 -0.03 -2.43
C THR A 12 -1.07 0.98 -1.32
N VAL A 13 -0.40 0.83 -0.18
CA VAL A 13 -0.60 1.71 0.98
C VAL A 13 0.69 2.45 1.32
N MET A 14 0.59 3.77 1.33
CA MET A 14 1.62 4.69 1.81
C MET A 14 1.39 4.92 3.31
N LEU A 15 2.04 4.15 4.16
CA LEU A 15 2.04 4.36 5.60
C LEU A 15 2.97 5.52 5.94
N VAL A 16 2.43 6.56 6.57
CA VAL A 16 3.18 7.78 6.93
C VAL A 16 3.20 8.00 8.43
N ARG A 17 4.30 8.58 8.92
CA ARG A 17 4.49 8.96 10.33
C ARG A 17 5.21 10.30 10.45
N ASP A 18 5.17 10.89 11.63
CA ASP A 18 5.84 12.16 11.93
C ASP A 18 7.09 11.95 12.81
N GLU A 19 7.91 12.98 12.95
CA GLU A 19 9.09 13.09 13.83
C GLU A 19 10.27 12.17 13.44
N PRO A 20 10.81 12.30 12.22
CA PRO A 20 10.47 13.21 11.12
C PRO A 20 9.30 12.68 10.27
N PHE A 21 8.81 13.50 9.32
CA PHE A 21 7.80 13.05 8.36
C PHE A 21 8.40 12.04 7.39
N GLU A 22 7.96 10.78 7.51
CA GLU A 22 8.48 9.65 6.76
C GLU A 22 7.35 8.80 6.16
N VAL A 23 7.68 8.06 5.12
CA VAL A 23 6.84 7.03 4.53
C VAL A 23 7.55 5.67 4.57
N LEU A 24 6.79 4.62 4.85
CA LEU A 24 7.30 3.26 4.80
C LEU A 24 7.56 2.83 3.36
N MET A 25 8.77 2.37 3.12
CA MET A 25 9.18 1.71 1.89
C MET A 25 9.60 0.29 2.18
N VAL A 26 9.24 -0.63 1.29
CA VAL A 26 9.69 -2.02 1.34
C VAL A 26 10.67 -2.29 0.20
N LYS A 27 11.74 -3.01 0.51
CA LYS A 27 12.70 -3.45 -0.48
C LYS A 27 12.33 -4.84 -0.97
N ARG A 28 12.06 -4.97 -2.27
CA ARG A 28 11.74 -6.26 -2.89
C ARG A 28 12.96 -7.18 -2.95
N ASN A 29 12.70 -8.49 -2.86
CA ASN A 29 13.74 -9.50 -3.02
C ASN A 29 14.35 -9.41 -4.42
N ALA A 30 15.67 -9.69 -4.53
CA ALA A 30 16.43 -9.66 -5.79
C ALA A 30 15.96 -10.67 -6.86
N ARG A 31 15.13 -11.65 -6.49
CA ARG A 31 14.55 -12.64 -7.40
C ARG A 31 13.27 -12.17 -8.09
N GLU A 32 12.67 -11.08 -7.61
CA GLU A 32 11.45 -10.53 -8.15
C GLU A 32 11.72 -9.58 -9.34
N PRO A 33 10.78 -9.40 -10.26
CA PRO A 33 10.85 -8.33 -11.25
C PRO A 33 11.09 -7.00 -10.55
N PHE A 34 12.03 -6.20 -11.07
CA PHE A 34 12.50 -4.96 -10.44
C PHE A 34 13.23 -5.20 -9.10
N ALA A 35 14.14 -6.18 -9.12
CA ALA A 35 15.01 -6.53 -8.00
C ALA A 35 15.59 -5.30 -7.30
N SER A 36 15.54 -5.31 -5.96
CA SER A 36 16.05 -4.23 -5.10
C SER A 36 15.36 -2.87 -5.24
N ALA A 37 14.25 -2.76 -6.00
CA ALA A 37 13.47 -1.53 -6.02
C ALA A 37 12.82 -1.28 -4.66
N LEU A 38 12.78 0.00 -4.27
CA LEU A 38 11.95 0.46 -3.17
C LEU A 38 10.53 0.70 -3.69
N VAL A 39 9.55 0.12 -3.02
CA VAL A 39 8.13 0.30 -3.30
C VAL A 39 7.37 0.53 -2.00
N PHE A 40 6.15 1.00 -2.08
CA PHE A 40 5.22 0.96 -0.94
C PHE A 40 4.64 -0.44 -0.82
N PRO A 41 4.25 -0.90 0.39
CA PRO A 41 3.53 -2.17 0.57
C PRO A 41 2.30 -2.25 -0.33
N GLY A 42 2.11 -3.38 -1.00
CA GLY A 42 0.95 -3.55 -1.86
C GLY A 42 1.04 -4.68 -2.86
N GLY A 43 -0.13 -5.14 -3.30
CA GLY A 43 -0.28 -6.22 -4.26
C GLY A 43 -1.66 -6.29 -4.88
N VAL A 44 -2.00 -7.42 -5.46
CA VAL A 44 -3.28 -7.62 -6.17
C VAL A 44 -4.41 -7.89 -5.20
N VAL A 45 -5.62 -7.48 -5.60
CA VAL A 45 -6.83 -7.86 -4.88
C VAL A 45 -7.11 -9.34 -5.12
N GLU A 46 -7.34 -10.08 -4.06
CA GLU A 46 -7.64 -11.50 -4.06
C GLU A 46 -9.14 -11.77 -3.85
N PRO A 47 -9.65 -12.96 -4.22
CA PRO A 47 -11.06 -13.30 -4.03
C PRO A 47 -11.54 -13.15 -2.58
N GLU A 48 -10.68 -13.47 -1.61
CA GLU A 48 -10.95 -13.38 -0.18
C GLU A 48 -11.17 -11.95 0.30
N ASP A 49 -10.58 -10.96 -0.37
CA ASP A 49 -10.75 -9.54 -0.06
C ASP A 49 -12.20 -9.06 -0.33
N TYR A 50 -12.92 -9.75 -1.20
CA TYR A 50 -14.34 -9.50 -1.51
C TYR A 50 -15.32 -10.14 -0.54
N SER A 51 -14.87 -11.00 0.37
CA SER A 51 -15.75 -11.78 1.26
C SER A 51 -16.62 -10.88 2.15
N ASP A 52 -17.90 -11.22 2.26
CA ASP A 52 -18.81 -10.56 3.19
C ASP A 52 -18.50 -10.89 4.66
N SER A 53 -17.69 -11.91 4.92
CA SER A 53 -17.18 -12.21 6.27
C SER A 53 -16.40 -11.05 6.88
N TRP A 54 -15.85 -10.14 6.06
CA TRP A 54 -15.20 -8.94 6.54
C TRP A 54 -16.14 -7.97 7.26
N LEU A 55 -17.43 -7.93 6.91
CA LEU A 55 -18.38 -6.94 7.44
C LEU A 55 -18.44 -6.92 8.97
N ALA A 56 -18.31 -8.08 9.62
CA ALA A 56 -18.29 -8.19 11.08
C ALA A 56 -16.99 -7.67 11.72
N HIS A 57 -15.95 -7.48 10.91
CA HIS A 57 -14.61 -7.09 11.37
C HIS A 57 -14.20 -5.69 10.89
N LEU A 58 -15.16 -4.92 10.39
CA LEU A 58 -14.96 -3.51 10.06
C LEU A 58 -15.29 -2.63 11.27
N HIS A 59 -14.66 -1.45 11.30
CA HIS A 59 -14.89 -0.41 12.30
C HIS A 59 -15.30 0.89 11.61
N GLY A 60 -16.35 1.55 12.13
CA GLY A 60 -16.91 2.78 11.57
C GLY A 60 -17.97 2.53 10.49
N ASP A 61 -18.68 3.61 10.11
CA ASP A 61 -19.85 3.58 9.24
C ASP A 61 -19.53 3.94 7.78
N ALA A 62 -18.30 3.68 7.34
CA ALA A 62 -17.94 4.00 5.96
C ALA A 62 -18.70 3.06 5.01
N SER A 63 -19.65 3.61 4.25
CA SER A 63 -20.33 2.88 3.18
C SER A 63 -19.46 2.84 1.94
N PHE A 64 -18.68 1.78 1.79
CA PHE A 64 -17.93 1.49 0.58
C PHE A 64 -18.71 0.51 -0.30
N SER A 65 -18.62 0.68 -1.62
CA SER A 65 -19.00 -0.37 -2.55
C SER A 65 -18.16 -1.62 -2.29
N LEU A 66 -18.61 -2.77 -2.80
CA LEU A 66 -17.87 -4.02 -2.70
C LEU A 66 -16.42 -3.89 -3.21
N GLU A 67 -16.25 -3.19 -4.32
CA GLU A 67 -14.96 -2.95 -4.95
C GLU A 67 -14.03 -2.06 -4.11
N GLU A 68 -14.56 -0.95 -3.61
CA GLU A 68 -13.80 -0.02 -2.75
C GLU A 68 -13.40 -0.69 -1.43
N ARG A 69 -14.28 -1.54 -0.89
CA ARG A 69 -14.01 -2.35 0.29
C ARG A 69 -12.87 -3.33 0.04
N ALA A 70 -12.97 -4.12 -1.04
CA ALA A 70 -11.97 -5.13 -1.39
C ALA A 70 -10.58 -4.50 -1.63
N LEU A 71 -10.51 -3.37 -2.34
CA LEU A 71 -9.26 -2.64 -2.55
C LEU A 71 -8.60 -2.21 -1.23
N ARG A 72 -9.36 -1.70 -0.27
CA ARG A 72 -8.82 -1.28 1.03
C ARG A 72 -8.41 -2.47 1.90
N ILE A 73 -9.18 -3.55 1.86
CA ILE A 73 -8.82 -4.81 2.55
C ILE A 73 -7.53 -5.37 1.98
N ALA A 74 -7.40 -5.44 0.64
CA ALA A 74 -6.15 -5.86 -0.01
C ALA A 74 -4.96 -5.00 0.43
N GLY A 75 -5.11 -3.68 0.48
CA GLY A 75 -4.07 -2.79 0.98
C GLY A 75 -3.68 -3.07 2.45
N CYS A 76 -4.66 -3.37 3.32
CA CYS A 76 -4.40 -3.76 4.70
C CYS A 76 -3.68 -5.12 4.77
N ARG A 77 -4.12 -6.10 3.99
CA ARG A 77 -3.54 -7.45 3.92
C ARG A 77 -2.09 -7.40 3.48
N GLU A 78 -1.81 -6.76 2.37
CA GLU A 78 -0.46 -6.64 1.82
C GLU A 78 0.50 -5.91 2.78
N ALA A 79 0.06 -4.81 3.40
CA ALA A 79 0.88 -4.12 4.40
C ALA A 79 1.15 -4.98 5.64
N TRP A 80 0.18 -5.82 6.04
CA TRP A 80 0.38 -6.80 7.11
C TRP A 80 1.35 -7.91 6.70
N GLU A 81 1.18 -8.48 5.51
CA GLU A 81 2.00 -9.59 5.01
C GLU A 81 3.45 -9.14 4.74
N GLU A 82 3.66 -7.97 4.16
CA GLU A 82 4.99 -7.47 3.81
C GLU A 82 5.74 -6.79 4.96
N ALA A 83 5.01 -6.13 5.88
CA ALA A 83 5.62 -5.27 6.90
C ALA A 83 5.17 -5.55 8.34
N ALA A 84 4.23 -6.47 8.58
CA ALA A 84 3.58 -6.71 9.88
C ALA A 84 2.95 -5.43 10.48
N LEU A 85 2.50 -4.51 9.63
CA LEU A 85 1.81 -3.28 10.02
C LEU A 85 0.39 -3.31 9.50
N LEU A 86 -0.57 -2.96 10.34
CA LEU A 86 -1.99 -2.96 9.99
C LEU A 86 -2.49 -1.53 9.81
N PRO A 87 -2.64 -1.03 8.55
CA PRO A 87 -3.27 0.26 8.30
C PRO A 87 -4.71 0.28 8.82
N GLY A 88 -5.10 1.35 9.50
CA GLY A 88 -6.46 1.46 10.05
C GLY A 88 -6.83 0.40 11.10
N GLY A 89 -5.88 -0.34 11.63
CA GLY A 89 -6.11 -1.38 12.63
C GLY A 89 -6.72 -0.84 13.94
N ARG A 90 -7.67 -1.57 14.49
CA ARG A 90 -8.33 -1.31 15.78
C ARG A 90 -8.35 -2.59 16.61
N GLY A 91 -8.42 -2.47 17.93
CA GLY A 91 -8.51 -3.62 18.85
C GLY A 91 -7.19 -4.04 19.48
N GLY A 92 -6.10 -3.37 19.20
CA GLY A 92 -4.76 -3.65 19.72
C GLY A 92 -3.78 -4.13 18.64
N PRO A 93 -2.49 -4.25 18.98
CA PRO A 93 -1.48 -4.71 18.05
C PRO A 93 -1.69 -6.18 17.69
N LEU A 94 -1.63 -6.50 16.42
CA LEU A 94 -1.57 -7.88 15.94
C LEU A 94 -0.13 -8.40 16.07
N SER A 95 0.01 -9.69 16.35
CA SER A 95 1.29 -10.38 16.41
C SER A 95 1.44 -11.34 15.24
N ARG A 96 2.51 -11.19 14.46
CA ARG A 96 2.84 -12.10 13.36
C ARG A 96 3.17 -13.50 13.89
N ASP A 97 3.89 -13.60 15.00
CA ASP A 97 4.24 -14.89 15.60
C ASP A 97 2.99 -15.67 16.04
N ALA A 98 1.96 -14.95 16.54
CA ALA A 98 0.68 -15.55 16.91
C ALA A 98 -0.21 -15.86 15.69
N ALA A 99 0.03 -15.23 14.54
CA ALA A 99 -0.70 -15.47 13.29
C ALA A 99 -0.23 -16.76 12.60
N GLY A 100 1.08 -17.04 12.59
CA GLY A 100 1.66 -18.14 11.81
C GLY A 100 1.37 -17.96 10.31
N ASP A 101 1.10 -19.06 9.60
CA ASP A 101 0.72 -19.05 8.17
C ASP A 101 -0.81 -18.98 7.97
N GLN A 102 -1.55 -18.36 8.90
CA GLN A 102 -3.01 -18.24 8.78
C GLN A 102 -3.42 -17.18 7.75
N PRO A 103 -4.54 -17.38 7.04
CA PRO A 103 -5.13 -16.34 6.19
C PRO A 103 -5.37 -15.04 6.96
N PHE A 104 -5.28 -13.91 6.27
CA PHE A 104 -5.35 -12.59 6.91
C PHE A 104 -6.66 -12.37 7.70
N LEU A 105 -7.81 -12.77 7.13
CA LEU A 105 -9.10 -12.68 7.83
C LEU A 105 -9.11 -13.49 9.14
N GLU A 106 -8.59 -14.72 9.12
CA GLU A 106 -8.51 -15.56 10.33
C GLU A 106 -7.60 -14.94 11.38
N THR A 107 -6.51 -14.32 10.96
CA THR A 107 -5.61 -13.57 11.84
C THR A 107 -6.36 -12.44 12.55
N ILE A 108 -7.12 -11.63 11.79
CA ILE A 108 -7.95 -10.54 12.35
C ILE A 108 -8.96 -11.09 13.35
N ILE A 109 -9.68 -12.17 13.00
CA ILE A 109 -10.70 -12.79 13.86
C ILE A 109 -10.09 -13.27 15.16
N ARG A 110 -9.04 -14.09 15.08
CA ARG A 110 -8.43 -14.74 16.25
C ARG A 110 -7.79 -13.75 17.22
N GLN A 111 -7.25 -12.65 16.72
CA GLN A 111 -6.61 -11.63 17.54
C GLN A 111 -7.57 -10.47 17.93
N GLY A 112 -8.85 -10.60 17.59
CA GLY A 112 -9.88 -9.60 17.96
C GLY A 112 -9.68 -8.24 17.28
N GLY A 113 -8.98 -8.22 16.14
CA GLY A 113 -8.75 -7.02 15.36
C GLY A 113 -9.97 -6.56 14.56
N ARG A 114 -9.97 -5.30 14.15
CA ARG A 114 -10.93 -4.71 13.20
C ARG A 114 -10.21 -3.74 12.27
N LEU A 115 -10.78 -3.51 11.09
CA LEU A 115 -10.25 -2.60 10.09
C LEU A 115 -11.12 -1.34 9.98
N ALA A 116 -10.54 -0.17 10.22
CA ALA A 116 -11.16 1.12 9.92
C ALA A 116 -10.78 1.54 8.50
N LEU A 117 -11.49 1.02 7.51
CA LEU A 117 -11.18 1.25 6.09
C LEU A 117 -11.26 2.73 5.69
N GLY A 118 -12.01 3.56 6.43
CA GLY A 118 -12.07 5.00 6.25
C GLY A 118 -10.77 5.75 6.57
N ASP A 119 -9.82 5.11 7.27
CA ASP A 119 -8.50 5.68 7.53
C ASP A 119 -7.58 5.61 6.31
N LEU A 120 -7.90 4.74 5.34
CA LEU A 120 -7.19 4.64 4.06
C LEU A 120 -7.77 5.66 3.08
N VAL A 121 -7.11 6.79 2.96
CA VAL A 121 -7.53 7.88 2.05
C VAL A 121 -6.93 7.61 0.68
N GLU A 122 -7.76 7.67 -0.38
CA GLU A 122 -7.28 7.51 -1.75
C GLU A 122 -6.31 8.62 -2.11
N PHE A 123 -5.15 8.26 -2.66
CA PHE A 123 -4.06 9.20 -2.94
C PHE A 123 -3.79 9.34 -4.43
N ALA A 124 -3.79 8.24 -5.18
CA ALA A 124 -3.58 8.21 -6.63
C ALA A 124 -4.14 6.93 -7.26
N HIS A 125 -4.37 6.96 -8.56
CA HIS A 125 -4.85 5.81 -9.33
C HIS A 125 -4.03 5.68 -10.62
N TRP A 126 -3.37 4.52 -10.79
CA TRP A 126 -2.47 4.26 -11.90
C TRP A 126 -2.86 3.01 -12.66
N ILE A 127 -2.93 3.11 -14.00
CA ILE A 127 -3.22 1.97 -14.87
C ILE A 127 -2.01 1.70 -15.76
N THR A 128 -1.54 0.47 -15.78
CA THR A 128 -0.42 0.06 -16.65
C THR A 128 -0.80 0.23 -18.13
N PRO A 129 0.08 0.77 -18.99
CA PRO A 129 -0.16 0.93 -20.42
C PRO A 129 -0.56 -0.36 -21.15
N GLU A 130 -1.35 -0.23 -22.21
CA GLU A 130 -1.83 -1.36 -23.02
C GLU A 130 -0.74 -2.10 -23.76
N SER A 131 0.38 -1.43 -24.02
CA SER A 131 1.55 -2.01 -24.68
C SER A 131 2.32 -3.04 -23.83
N LEU A 132 2.01 -3.13 -22.52
CA LEU A 132 2.71 -4.04 -21.63
C LEU A 132 1.93 -5.35 -21.42
N PRO A 133 2.62 -6.51 -21.39
CA PRO A 133 1.95 -7.82 -21.30
C PRO A 133 1.38 -8.12 -19.92
N LYS A 134 1.87 -7.46 -18.86
CA LYS A 134 1.39 -7.59 -17.50
C LYS A 134 0.90 -6.23 -17.02
N ARG A 135 -0.39 -6.16 -16.75
CA ARG A 135 -1.05 -4.89 -16.43
C ARG A 135 -1.70 -4.91 -15.06
N PHE A 136 -1.65 -3.75 -14.40
CA PHE A 136 -2.28 -3.51 -13.11
C PHE A 136 -3.14 -2.24 -13.18
N ASP A 137 -4.24 -2.29 -12.45
CA ASP A 137 -5.14 -1.18 -12.14
C ASP A 137 -4.96 -0.90 -10.65
N THR A 138 -4.01 0.00 -10.32
CA THR A 138 -3.46 0.16 -8.96
C THR A 138 -4.00 1.41 -8.28
N TYR A 139 -4.67 1.21 -7.17
CA TYR A 139 -5.12 2.26 -6.26
C TYR A 139 -4.10 2.48 -5.16
N PHE A 140 -3.64 3.71 -5.00
CA PHE A 140 -2.74 4.11 -3.93
C PHE A 140 -3.53 4.78 -2.82
N PHE A 141 -3.38 4.27 -1.62
CA PHE A 141 -3.96 4.84 -0.41
C PHE A 141 -2.87 5.43 0.47
N ILE A 142 -3.19 6.50 1.20
CA ILE A 142 -2.35 7.02 2.28
C ILE A 142 -3.04 6.79 3.60
N CYS A 143 -2.28 6.37 4.61
CA CYS A 143 -2.78 6.10 5.96
C CYS A 143 -1.71 6.47 6.99
N ARG A 144 -2.14 6.96 8.16
CA ARG A 144 -1.24 7.12 9.30
C ARG A 144 -0.73 5.75 9.75
N ALA A 145 0.55 5.63 9.98
CA ALA A 145 1.13 4.42 10.55
C ALA A 145 0.59 4.15 11.97
N PRO A 146 0.45 2.89 12.39
CA PRO A 146 0.15 2.57 13.77
C PRO A 146 1.18 3.19 14.73
N ALA A 147 0.75 3.55 15.95
CA ALA A 147 1.67 4.09 16.96
C ALA A 147 2.79 3.07 17.26
N ALA A 148 4.02 3.57 17.42
CA ALA A 148 5.23 2.75 17.66
C ALA A 148 5.49 1.67 16.58
N ALA A 149 5.07 1.93 15.32
CA ALA A 149 5.25 1.01 14.21
C ALA A 149 6.72 0.85 13.85
N THR A 150 7.33 -0.26 14.25
CA THR A 150 8.67 -0.66 13.78
C THR A 150 8.58 -1.49 12.51
N GLY A 151 7.52 -2.29 12.39
CA GLY A 151 7.35 -3.23 11.29
C GLY A 151 8.31 -4.43 11.35
N GLN A 152 8.02 -5.43 10.54
CA GLN A 152 8.87 -6.61 10.35
C GLN A 152 8.65 -7.15 8.94
N CYS A 153 9.70 -7.22 8.13
CA CYS A 153 9.60 -7.81 6.80
C CYS A 153 9.35 -9.33 6.88
N ASP A 154 8.73 -9.89 5.84
CA ASP A 154 8.44 -11.31 5.75
C ASP A 154 9.69 -12.16 5.43
N GLY A 155 10.76 -11.52 4.91
CA GLY A 155 12.01 -12.17 4.52
C GLY A 155 11.90 -13.01 3.24
N ARG A 156 10.72 -13.08 2.61
CA ARG A 156 10.46 -13.84 1.38
C ARG A 156 10.33 -12.91 0.17
N GLU A 157 9.27 -12.13 0.12
CA GLU A 157 9.02 -11.14 -0.95
C GLU A 157 9.69 -9.81 -0.63
N THR A 158 9.71 -9.41 0.64
CA THR A 158 10.36 -8.21 1.13
C THR A 158 11.54 -8.56 2.05
N VAL A 159 12.67 -7.90 1.83
CA VAL A 159 13.93 -8.18 2.53
C VAL A 159 14.36 -7.07 3.49
N ALA A 160 13.77 -5.90 3.38
CA ALA A 160 14.00 -4.78 4.29
C ALA A 160 12.81 -3.82 4.32
N LEU A 161 12.65 -3.16 5.46
CA LEU A 161 11.74 -2.04 5.66
C LEU A 161 12.58 -0.80 5.90
N GLU A 162 12.28 0.29 5.20
CA GLU A 162 12.98 1.55 5.33
C GLU A 162 11.93 2.67 5.54
N TRP A 163 12.04 3.40 6.64
CA TRP A 163 11.28 4.63 6.84
C TRP A 163 12.11 5.78 6.27
N LEU A 164 11.60 6.43 5.26
CA LEU A 164 12.35 7.47 4.52
C LEU A 164 11.52 8.74 4.40
N GLN A 165 12.19 9.88 4.53
CA GLN A 165 11.58 11.13 4.11
C GLN A 165 11.37 11.08 2.58
N PRO A 166 10.23 11.57 2.06
CA PRO A 166 9.94 11.49 0.62
C PRO A 166 11.06 12.08 -0.27
N LEU A 167 11.65 13.20 0.12
CA LEU A 167 12.76 13.82 -0.62
C LEU A 167 14.05 12.99 -0.56
N GLU A 168 14.31 12.32 0.57
CA GLU A 168 15.49 11.44 0.71
C GLU A 168 15.36 10.23 -0.24
N ALA A 169 14.20 9.57 -0.28
CA ALA A 169 13.95 8.46 -1.19
C ALA A 169 14.15 8.87 -2.67
N LEU A 170 13.69 10.07 -3.05
CA LEU A 170 13.89 10.62 -4.38
C LEU A 170 15.38 10.87 -4.67
N ALA A 171 16.11 11.49 -3.73
CA ALA A 171 17.53 11.76 -3.88
C ALA A 171 18.36 10.47 -3.98
N MET A 172 18.01 9.41 -3.23
CA MET A 172 18.66 8.10 -3.36
C MET A 172 18.48 7.53 -4.77
N ALA A 173 17.29 7.70 -5.36
CA ALA A 173 17.04 7.24 -6.73
C ALA A 173 17.81 8.06 -7.77
N GLU A 174 17.93 9.37 -7.60
CA GLU A 174 18.72 10.24 -8.49
C GLU A 174 20.22 9.92 -8.47
N ARG A 175 20.75 9.52 -7.31
CA ARG A 175 22.15 9.07 -7.18
C ARG A 175 22.37 7.65 -7.69
N GLY A 176 21.30 6.90 -8.01
CA GLY A 176 21.38 5.49 -8.40
C GLY A 176 21.55 4.50 -7.24
N ASP A 177 21.41 4.95 -5.99
CA ASP A 177 21.52 4.11 -4.79
C ASP A 177 20.34 3.15 -4.67
N ARG A 178 19.17 3.53 -5.19
CA ARG A 178 17.92 2.77 -5.19
C ARG A 178 17.17 2.94 -6.50
N ALA A 179 16.48 1.88 -6.93
CA ALA A 179 15.55 1.96 -8.06
C ALA A 179 14.15 2.34 -7.55
N LEU A 180 13.50 3.27 -8.22
CA LEU A 180 12.09 3.62 -8.01
C LEU A 180 11.31 3.42 -9.32
N MET A 181 10.20 2.70 -9.23
CA MET A 181 9.26 2.61 -10.35
C MET A 181 8.57 3.97 -10.58
N LEU A 182 8.13 4.23 -11.81
CA LEU A 182 7.50 5.51 -12.16
C LEU A 182 6.34 5.89 -11.21
N PRO A 183 5.35 5.03 -10.91
CA PRO A 183 4.29 5.38 -9.97
C PRO A 183 4.81 5.72 -8.56
N THR A 184 5.80 4.96 -8.07
CA THR A 184 6.41 5.21 -6.76
C THR A 184 7.08 6.58 -6.72
N ARG A 185 7.87 6.91 -7.75
CA ARG A 185 8.57 8.19 -7.85
C ARG A 185 7.58 9.37 -7.89
N GLU A 186 6.55 9.30 -8.70
CA GLU A 186 5.58 10.40 -8.83
C GLU A 186 4.74 10.57 -7.56
N ASN A 187 4.37 9.49 -6.89
CA ASN A 187 3.68 9.56 -5.60
C ASN A 187 4.58 10.13 -4.49
N LEU A 188 5.89 9.80 -4.47
CA LEU A 188 6.85 10.43 -3.55
C LEU A 188 7.00 11.92 -3.81
N LYS A 189 7.08 12.37 -5.08
CA LYS A 189 7.10 13.81 -5.42
C LYS A 189 5.85 14.52 -4.92
N LEU A 190 4.69 13.89 -5.07
CA LEU A 190 3.44 14.45 -4.60
C LEU A 190 3.38 14.50 -3.07
N LEU A 191 3.84 13.43 -2.40
CA LEU A 191 3.89 13.35 -0.94
C LEU A 191 4.88 14.37 -0.34
N SER A 192 5.99 14.64 -1.02
CA SER A 192 7.01 15.60 -0.57
C SER A 192 6.54 17.06 -0.49
N GLN A 193 5.36 17.36 -1.05
CA GLN A 193 4.72 18.67 -0.91
C GLN A 193 4.10 18.89 0.48
N SER A 194 4.00 17.84 1.28
CA SER A 194 3.49 17.88 2.65
C SER A 194 4.63 17.82 3.66
N THR A 195 4.45 18.46 4.79
CA THR A 195 5.46 18.55 5.85
C THR A 195 5.19 17.62 7.03
N ASN A 196 3.98 17.05 7.10
CA ASN A 196 3.57 16.12 8.15
C ASN A 196 2.38 15.27 7.68
N THR A 197 2.07 14.24 8.45
CA THR A 197 1.00 13.28 8.16
C THR A 197 -0.37 13.96 7.99
N GLU A 198 -0.74 14.90 8.85
CA GLU A 198 -2.05 15.55 8.78
C GLU A 198 -2.19 16.41 7.52
N ALA A 199 -1.15 17.14 7.15
CA ALA A 199 -1.12 17.90 5.90
C ALA A 199 -1.27 16.97 4.68
N ALA A 200 -0.57 15.83 4.68
CA ALA A 200 -0.65 14.85 3.60
C ALA A 200 -2.05 14.23 3.46
N LEU A 201 -2.64 13.80 4.57
CA LEU A 201 -4.00 13.25 4.61
C LEU A 201 -5.05 14.29 4.19
N SER A 202 -4.94 15.52 4.69
CA SER A 202 -5.86 16.60 4.32
C SER A 202 -5.80 16.94 2.84
N ALA A 203 -4.58 17.01 2.27
CA ALA A 203 -4.38 17.23 0.85
C ALA A 203 -4.96 16.07 0.01
N ALA A 204 -4.81 14.83 0.46
CA ALA A 204 -5.38 13.66 -0.22
C ALA A 204 -6.92 13.68 -0.23
N ARG A 205 -7.57 14.02 0.91
CA ARG A 205 -9.04 14.04 1.03
C ARG A 205 -9.72 15.02 0.08
N VAL A 206 -9.08 16.13 -0.25
CA VAL A 206 -9.66 17.15 -1.14
C VAL A 206 -9.23 16.99 -2.60
N ARG A 207 -8.29 16.09 -2.88
CA ARG A 207 -7.79 15.88 -4.24
C ARG A 207 -8.80 15.08 -5.06
N LYS A 208 -9.08 15.56 -6.27
CA LYS A 208 -9.81 14.78 -7.26
C LYS A 208 -8.86 13.73 -7.85
N ILE A 209 -9.12 12.46 -7.57
CA ILE A 209 -8.36 11.34 -8.16
C ILE A 209 -8.91 11.06 -9.56
N VAL A 210 -8.00 11.03 -10.52
CA VAL A 210 -8.30 10.65 -11.91
C VAL A 210 -7.34 9.52 -12.30
N PRO A 211 -7.84 8.42 -12.87
CA PRO A 211 -6.98 7.33 -13.35
C PRO A 211 -5.93 7.86 -14.34
N PHE A 212 -4.69 7.49 -14.13
CA PHE A 212 -3.58 7.91 -14.99
C PHE A 212 -2.92 6.69 -15.64
N THR A 213 -2.84 6.72 -16.97
CA THR A 213 -2.09 5.73 -17.75
C THR A 213 -0.91 6.43 -18.42
N PRO A 214 0.33 6.15 -18.00
CA PRO A 214 1.50 6.76 -18.61
C PRO A 214 1.67 6.31 -20.05
N GLN A 215 2.24 7.15 -20.89
CA GLN A 215 2.71 6.73 -22.22
C GLN A 215 3.93 5.83 -22.05
N TRP A 216 4.01 4.77 -22.88
CA TRP A 216 5.13 3.84 -22.84
C TRP A 216 5.69 3.61 -24.25
N PRO A 217 7.02 3.64 -24.47
CA PRO A 217 8.08 4.00 -23.49
C PRO A 217 7.95 5.46 -23.03
N PRO A 218 8.44 5.76 -21.78
CA PRO A 218 8.33 7.09 -21.18
C PRO A 218 9.21 8.13 -21.88
#